data_09dfa62b29073b423929683fb8aeefdb
#
_entry.id   09dfa62b29073b423929683fb8aeefdb
#
_cell.length_a   1.000
_cell.length_b   1.000
_cell.length_c   1.000
_cell.angle_alpha   90.00
_cell.angle_beta   90.00
_cell.angle_gamma   90.00
#
_symmetry.space_group_name_H-M   'P 1'
#
loop_
_entity.id
_entity.type
_entity.pdbx_description
1 polymer ?
#
loop_
_entity_poly.entity_id
_entity_poly.type
_entity_poly.pdbx_seq_one_letter_code
_entity_poly.pdbx_strand_id
1 'polypeptide(L)'
;MKKLVTVLLALAMAFTMVFATAASAEDGYKDSITWVIGNDQDILDPQNNVSNSKVMPQYYNGLLGYDNDGNVVCKMAESYEASEDKMTWTFHLRQDVYFHSGRHCTAHDFEATFDRLLNTENPQRYTSNASSFIDTAVATDDYTFVITLKEPKAFFLQAIAKQWAFVLNPEYIEKYGADLGKTAESVDGTGPFKCTQWDKGEVLKFEAFENYYEGAPLTHEIVMKIVPEQTSRAIAVETAQADIADGVSPDDAVRLDALDGVTVSKTDGNGCHLFQFNCASDHAPMSIPAVRQAICYAIDRNAICEYLYSGLGETPIDSIMAPSVAGYSSVGVVPYDPEKAKQLLAESGYPDGFDMTIMTTAVYNRGVEMAEIIAEEL
;
A
#
# COMPACT_ATOMS: atom_id res chain seq x y z
N MET A 1 -32.36 -14.77 -54.81
CA MET A 1 -32.84 -15.25 -53.51
C MET A 1 -31.78 -15.91 -52.62
N LYS A 2 -30.72 -16.53 -53.15
CA LYS A 2 -29.66 -17.16 -52.32
C LYS A 2 -28.69 -16.20 -51.61
N LYS A 3 -28.53 -14.96 -52.11
CA LYS A 3 -27.65 -13.95 -51.47
C LYS A 3 -28.27 -13.13 -50.33
N LEU A 4 -29.62 -13.15 -50.23
CA LEU A 4 -30.33 -12.43 -49.15
C LEU A 4 -30.42 -13.27 -47.86
N VAL A 5 -30.39 -14.62 -47.99
CA VAL A 5 -30.43 -15.52 -46.83
C VAL A 5 -29.09 -15.57 -46.09
N THR A 6 -27.97 -15.38 -46.78
CA THR A 6 -26.63 -15.41 -46.17
C THR A 6 -26.33 -14.13 -45.35
N VAL A 7 -26.91 -12.99 -45.71
CA VAL A 7 -26.77 -11.75 -44.97
C VAL A 7 -27.63 -11.74 -43.69
N LEU A 8 -28.80 -12.38 -43.73
CA LEU A 8 -29.66 -12.49 -42.54
C LEU A 8 -29.13 -13.49 -41.50
N LEU A 9 -28.39 -14.54 -41.91
CA LEU A 9 -27.72 -15.44 -40.97
C LEU A 9 -26.45 -14.84 -40.36
N ALA A 10 -25.75 -13.96 -41.07
CA ALA A 10 -24.57 -13.26 -40.51
C ALA A 10 -24.94 -12.14 -39.50
N LEU A 11 -26.15 -11.54 -39.64
CA LEU A 11 -26.66 -10.58 -38.65
C LEU A 11 -27.27 -11.26 -37.41
N ALA A 12 -27.69 -12.52 -37.49
CA ALA A 12 -28.23 -13.24 -36.33
C ALA A 12 -27.14 -13.84 -35.42
N MET A 13 -25.89 -13.96 -35.89
CA MET A 13 -24.78 -14.46 -35.08
C MET A 13 -23.98 -13.34 -34.35
N ALA A 14 -24.31 -12.07 -34.60
CA ALA A 14 -23.64 -10.92 -33.94
C ALA A 14 -24.41 -10.41 -32.71
N PHE A 15 -25.50 -11.06 -32.28
CA PHE A 15 -26.32 -10.55 -31.16
C PHE A 15 -26.61 -11.61 -30.09
N THR A 16 -25.64 -12.48 -29.81
CA THR A 16 -25.58 -13.14 -28.51
C THR A 16 -24.58 -12.39 -27.61
N MET A 17 -24.90 -11.15 -27.30
CA MET A 17 -24.43 -10.57 -26.04
C MET A 17 -25.04 -11.43 -24.94
N VAL A 18 -24.22 -12.23 -24.31
CA VAL A 18 -24.53 -12.82 -23.04
C VAL A 18 -24.73 -11.65 -22.09
N PHE A 19 -25.97 -11.26 -21.85
CA PHE A 19 -26.33 -10.56 -20.64
C PHE A 19 -26.06 -11.55 -19.51
N ALA A 20 -24.86 -11.53 -18.95
CA ALA A 20 -24.70 -11.97 -17.59
C ALA A 20 -25.58 -11.01 -16.77
N THR A 21 -26.79 -11.46 -16.47
CA THR A 21 -27.59 -10.83 -15.42
C THR A 21 -26.77 -10.98 -14.16
N ALA A 22 -26.17 -9.87 -13.70
CA ALA A 22 -25.73 -9.81 -12.34
C ALA A 22 -26.95 -10.16 -11.48
N ALA A 23 -26.95 -11.35 -10.89
CA ALA A 23 -27.89 -11.69 -9.85
C ALA A 23 -27.67 -10.68 -8.75
N SER A 24 -28.61 -9.75 -8.55
CA SER A 24 -28.62 -8.91 -7.37
C SER A 24 -28.82 -9.84 -6.19
N ALA A 25 -27.84 -9.88 -5.29
CA ALA A 25 -28.00 -10.56 -4.02
C ALA A 25 -29.25 -10.00 -3.31
N GLU A 26 -30.05 -10.85 -2.70
CA GLU A 26 -31.29 -10.49 -2.00
C GLU A 26 -31.05 -9.45 -0.87
N ASP A 27 -29.81 -9.30 -0.42
CA ASP A 27 -29.39 -8.41 0.70
C ASP A 27 -28.69 -7.10 0.27
N GLY A 28 -28.65 -6.76 -1.01
CA GLY A 28 -28.06 -5.49 -1.50
C GLY A 28 -26.52 -5.52 -1.68
N TYR A 29 -25.87 -6.66 -1.47
CA TYR A 29 -24.46 -6.87 -1.75
C TYR A 29 -24.22 -7.43 -3.16
N LYS A 30 -23.10 -7.05 -3.79
CA LYS A 30 -22.69 -7.62 -5.08
C LYS A 30 -21.99 -8.96 -4.86
N ASP A 31 -22.37 -9.95 -5.65
CA ASP A 31 -21.75 -11.27 -5.65
C ASP A 31 -20.29 -11.23 -6.12
N SER A 32 -20.01 -10.41 -7.12
CA SER A 32 -18.66 -10.17 -7.65
C SER A 32 -18.35 -8.67 -7.70
N ILE A 33 -17.14 -8.28 -7.25
CA ILE A 33 -16.62 -6.91 -7.28
C ILE A 33 -15.46 -6.83 -8.25
N THR A 34 -15.53 -5.89 -9.21
CA THR A 34 -14.40 -5.53 -10.06
C THR A 34 -13.66 -4.32 -9.43
N TRP A 35 -12.39 -4.53 -9.11
CA TRP A 35 -11.51 -3.49 -8.56
C TRP A 35 -10.36 -3.20 -9.53
N VAL A 36 -10.24 -1.96 -10.01
CA VAL A 36 -9.14 -1.54 -10.88
C VAL A 36 -8.03 -0.89 -10.04
N ILE A 37 -6.80 -1.40 -10.19
CA ILE A 37 -5.60 -0.97 -9.47
C ILE A 37 -4.49 -0.58 -10.46
N GLY A 38 -3.61 0.33 -10.04
CA GLY A 38 -2.56 0.86 -10.93
C GLY A 38 -1.34 -0.03 -11.09
N ASN A 39 -1.02 -0.82 -10.07
CA ASN A 39 0.19 -1.65 -10.02
C ASN A 39 -0.15 -3.09 -9.70
N ASP A 40 0.51 -4.01 -10.39
CA ASP A 40 0.45 -5.44 -10.09
C ASP A 40 1.31 -5.79 -8.87
N GLN A 41 1.20 -7.04 -8.41
CA GLN A 41 2.11 -7.63 -7.44
C GLN A 41 3.42 -8.04 -8.13
N ASP A 42 4.55 -7.80 -7.48
CA ASP A 42 5.82 -8.36 -7.93
C ASP A 42 5.91 -9.86 -7.59
N ILE A 43 5.43 -10.23 -6.41
CA ILE A 43 5.33 -11.59 -5.91
C ILE A 43 4.19 -11.69 -4.89
N LEU A 44 3.56 -12.86 -4.76
CA LEU A 44 2.50 -13.10 -3.77
C LEU A 44 3.02 -13.61 -2.40
N ASP A 45 4.34 -13.72 -2.23
CA ASP A 45 4.99 -14.05 -0.95
C ASP A 45 5.13 -12.79 -0.08
N PRO A 46 4.48 -12.71 1.09
CA PRO A 46 4.48 -11.53 1.94
C PRO A 46 5.87 -11.16 2.49
N GLN A 47 6.78 -12.12 2.63
CA GLN A 47 8.15 -11.87 3.09
C GLN A 47 9.07 -11.29 2.00
N ASN A 48 8.62 -11.29 0.74
CA ASN A 48 9.39 -10.82 -0.40
C ASN A 48 8.69 -9.70 -1.19
N ASN A 49 7.38 -9.51 -1.01
CA ASN A 49 6.59 -8.51 -1.74
C ASN A 49 6.91 -7.06 -1.33
N VAL A 50 6.98 -6.18 -2.33
CA VAL A 50 7.21 -4.73 -2.12
C VAL A 50 6.19 -3.85 -2.84
N SER A 51 5.35 -4.42 -3.69
CA SER A 51 4.58 -3.63 -4.65
C SER A 51 3.30 -3.04 -4.08
N ASN A 52 2.43 -3.85 -3.46
CA ASN A 52 1.11 -3.39 -3.08
C ASN A 52 0.62 -4.02 -1.78
N SER A 53 0.72 -3.28 -0.69
CA SER A 53 0.28 -3.71 0.63
C SER A 53 -1.24 -3.91 0.77
N LYS A 54 -2.06 -3.38 -0.16
CA LYS A 54 -3.53 -3.48 -0.10
C LYS A 54 -4.07 -4.85 -0.52
N VAL A 55 -3.33 -5.55 -1.37
CA VAL A 55 -3.73 -6.85 -1.92
C VAL A 55 -3.44 -7.98 -0.92
N MET A 56 -2.30 -7.94 -0.23
CA MET A 56 -1.87 -8.99 0.69
C MET A 56 -2.90 -9.33 1.79
N PRO A 57 -3.55 -8.35 2.47
CA PRO A 57 -4.52 -8.64 3.51
C PRO A 57 -5.79 -9.35 3.01
N GLN A 58 -6.00 -9.42 1.68
CA GLN A 58 -7.14 -10.16 1.13
C GLN A 58 -6.95 -11.67 1.30
N TYR A 59 -5.72 -12.16 1.29
CA TYR A 59 -5.47 -13.61 1.32
C TYR A 59 -4.48 -14.07 2.40
N TYR A 60 -3.86 -13.16 3.14
CA TYR A 60 -3.03 -13.48 4.32
C TYR A 60 -3.45 -12.67 5.53
N ASN A 61 -3.28 -13.24 6.72
CA ASN A 61 -3.32 -12.51 7.98
C ASN A 61 -2.09 -12.81 8.84
N GLY A 62 -1.90 -12.00 9.88
CA GLY A 62 -0.85 -12.15 10.89
C GLY A 62 -1.38 -12.10 12.30
N LEU A 63 -0.49 -12.11 13.28
CA LEU A 63 -0.83 -11.95 14.70
C LEU A 63 -1.68 -10.70 14.93
N LEU A 64 -1.22 -9.59 14.33
CA LEU A 64 -1.78 -8.26 14.45
C LEU A 64 -2.09 -7.69 13.06
N GLY A 65 -2.90 -6.64 13.01
CA GLY A 65 -3.19 -5.85 11.83
C GLY A 65 -3.49 -4.41 12.22
N TYR A 66 -4.10 -3.68 11.31
CA TYR A 66 -4.52 -2.29 11.52
C TYR A 66 -6.04 -2.16 11.40
N ASP A 67 -6.63 -1.31 12.22
CA ASP A 67 -8.01 -0.84 12.03
C ASP A 67 -8.06 0.32 11.00
N ASN A 68 -9.28 0.85 10.77
CA ASN A 68 -9.48 1.94 9.82
C ASN A 68 -8.86 3.28 10.27
N ASP A 69 -8.55 3.41 11.56
CA ASP A 69 -7.91 4.59 12.13
C ASP A 69 -6.38 4.45 12.18
N GLY A 70 -5.84 3.31 11.72
CA GLY A 70 -4.40 3.01 11.70
C GLY A 70 -3.86 2.52 13.04
N ASN A 71 -4.71 2.16 14.00
CA ASN A 71 -4.26 1.57 15.25
C ASN A 71 -3.96 0.09 15.07
N VAL A 72 -2.96 -0.40 15.80
CA VAL A 72 -2.66 -1.82 15.82
C VAL A 72 -3.73 -2.57 16.62
N VAL A 73 -4.30 -3.60 16.01
CA VAL A 73 -5.32 -4.47 16.60
C VAL A 73 -4.93 -5.93 16.50
N CYS A 74 -5.45 -6.75 17.41
CA CYS A 74 -5.33 -8.20 17.32
C CYS A 74 -6.11 -8.73 16.11
N LYS A 75 -5.53 -9.71 15.41
CA LYS A 75 -6.14 -10.46 14.31
C LYS A 75 -6.15 -11.95 14.61
N MET A 76 -5.08 -12.67 14.30
CA MET A 76 -4.97 -14.10 14.65
C MET A 76 -4.55 -14.30 16.12
N ALA A 77 -3.97 -13.30 16.78
CA ALA A 77 -3.87 -13.27 18.23
C ALA A 77 -5.20 -12.80 18.84
N GLU A 78 -5.67 -13.45 19.91
CA GLU A 78 -6.78 -12.95 20.75
C GLU A 78 -6.28 -11.87 21.72
N SER A 79 -5.06 -12.04 22.22
CA SER A 79 -4.40 -11.11 23.13
C SER A 79 -2.89 -11.25 23.06
N TYR A 80 -2.20 -10.29 23.65
CA TYR A 80 -0.78 -10.37 23.88
C TYR A 80 -0.39 -9.70 25.18
N GLU A 81 0.75 -10.11 25.74
CA GLU A 81 1.36 -9.51 26.92
C GLU A 81 2.86 -9.33 26.72
N ALA A 82 3.44 -8.37 27.44
CA ALA A 82 4.86 -8.09 27.38
C ALA A 82 5.47 -8.19 28.77
N SER A 83 6.73 -8.68 28.83
CA SER A 83 7.54 -8.60 30.04
C SER A 83 7.76 -7.15 30.49
N GLU A 84 8.15 -6.94 31.76
CA GLU A 84 8.38 -5.60 32.30
C GLU A 84 9.43 -4.81 31.52
N ASP A 85 10.47 -5.50 31.04
CA ASP A 85 11.56 -4.92 30.24
C ASP A 85 11.22 -4.74 28.75
N LYS A 86 10.00 -5.17 28.33
CA LYS A 86 9.53 -5.10 26.94
C LYS A 86 10.39 -5.91 25.94
N MET A 87 11.12 -6.89 26.43
CA MET A 87 11.96 -7.75 25.60
C MET A 87 11.24 -9.00 25.12
N THR A 88 10.34 -9.55 25.93
CA THR A 88 9.57 -10.77 25.61
C THR A 88 8.10 -10.43 25.42
N TRP A 89 7.54 -10.91 24.31
CA TRP A 89 6.14 -10.70 23.95
C TRP A 89 5.48 -12.05 23.73
N THR A 90 4.43 -12.34 24.50
CA THR A 90 3.66 -13.58 24.40
C THR A 90 2.33 -13.30 23.74
N PHE A 91 2.00 -14.02 22.68
CA PHE A 91 0.77 -13.94 21.92
C PHE A 91 -0.07 -15.18 22.17
N HIS A 92 -1.33 -15.00 22.56
CA HIS A 92 -2.31 -16.07 22.69
C HIS A 92 -3.16 -16.10 21.42
N LEU A 93 -3.12 -17.23 20.72
CA LEU A 93 -3.71 -17.35 19.39
C LEU A 93 -5.16 -17.82 19.42
N ARG A 94 -5.93 -17.42 18.44
CA ARG A 94 -7.25 -17.98 18.12
C ARG A 94 -7.11 -19.46 17.77
N GLN A 95 -8.17 -20.21 18.09
CA GLN A 95 -8.23 -21.66 17.84
C GLN A 95 -9.11 -22.02 16.64
N ASP A 96 -9.70 -21.04 15.97
CA ASP A 96 -10.65 -21.20 14.88
C ASP A 96 -10.09 -20.75 13.51
N VAL A 97 -8.77 -20.62 13.40
CA VAL A 97 -8.11 -20.16 12.17
C VAL A 97 -7.67 -21.34 11.31
N TYR A 98 -8.03 -21.27 10.00
CA TYR A 98 -7.66 -22.25 9.00
C TYR A 98 -6.95 -21.59 7.83
N PHE A 99 -6.00 -22.28 7.23
CA PHE A 99 -5.48 -21.96 5.91
C PHE A 99 -6.54 -22.25 4.84
N HIS A 100 -6.41 -21.65 3.69
CA HIS A 100 -7.33 -21.85 2.54
C HIS A 100 -7.39 -23.32 2.07
N SER A 101 -6.33 -24.10 2.29
CA SER A 101 -6.30 -25.55 2.07
C SER A 101 -7.19 -26.34 3.03
N GLY A 102 -7.69 -25.71 4.10
CA GLY A 102 -8.43 -26.36 5.19
C GLY A 102 -7.57 -26.90 6.31
N ARG A 103 -6.23 -26.72 6.25
CA ARG A 103 -5.32 -27.06 7.34
C ARG A 103 -5.50 -26.08 8.50
N HIS A 104 -5.59 -26.61 9.73
CA HIS A 104 -5.69 -25.78 10.93
C HIS A 104 -4.38 -25.03 11.19
N CYS A 105 -4.49 -23.73 11.51
CA CYS A 105 -3.34 -22.88 11.82
C CYS A 105 -3.04 -22.89 13.33
N THR A 106 -1.77 -23.03 13.68
CA THR A 106 -1.27 -23.08 15.05
C THR A 106 -0.07 -22.15 15.25
N ALA A 107 0.42 -22.04 16.48
CA ALA A 107 1.62 -21.28 16.81
C ALA A 107 2.88 -21.83 16.11
N HIS A 108 2.93 -23.13 15.82
CA HIS A 108 4.04 -23.75 15.07
C HIS A 108 4.15 -23.24 13.62
N ASP A 109 3.05 -22.76 13.03
CA ASP A 109 3.07 -22.17 11.70
C ASP A 109 3.70 -20.77 11.72
N PHE A 110 3.45 -20.03 12.80
CA PHE A 110 4.17 -18.78 13.04
C PHE A 110 5.67 -19.04 13.31
N GLU A 111 6.03 -20.05 14.09
CA GLU A 111 7.42 -20.44 14.32
C GLU A 111 8.12 -20.73 12.99
N ALA A 112 7.56 -21.58 12.14
CA ALA A 112 8.13 -21.89 10.80
C ALA A 112 8.21 -20.65 9.89
N THR A 113 7.23 -19.75 9.97
CA THR A 113 7.20 -18.48 9.25
C THR A 113 8.36 -17.57 9.67
N PHE A 114 8.57 -17.44 10.99
CA PHE A 114 9.64 -16.61 11.53
C PHE A 114 11.02 -17.27 11.40
N ASP A 115 11.13 -18.59 11.47
CA ASP A 115 12.36 -19.32 11.16
C ASP A 115 12.83 -19.00 9.75
N ARG A 116 11.90 -19.02 8.77
CA ARG A 116 12.21 -18.62 7.40
C ARG A 116 12.61 -17.15 7.31
N LEU A 117 11.89 -16.27 7.98
CA LEU A 117 12.14 -14.83 7.97
C LEU A 117 13.47 -14.45 8.60
N LEU A 118 13.87 -15.10 9.68
CA LEU A 118 15.10 -14.80 10.44
C LEU A 118 16.33 -15.56 9.88
N ASN A 119 16.16 -16.44 8.91
CA ASN A 119 17.24 -17.23 8.32
C ASN A 119 18.19 -16.35 7.50
N THR A 120 19.37 -16.06 8.06
CA THR A 120 20.39 -15.22 7.42
C THR A 120 21.24 -15.99 6.39
N GLU A 121 21.17 -17.32 6.35
CA GLU A 121 21.86 -18.17 5.36
C GLU A 121 21.07 -18.22 4.04
N ASN A 122 19.72 -18.12 4.14
CA ASN A 122 18.83 -18.04 2.98
C ASN A 122 17.84 -16.85 3.17
N PRO A 123 18.34 -15.61 3.07
CA PRO A 123 17.57 -14.44 3.48
C PRO A 123 16.41 -14.14 2.55
N GLN A 124 15.26 -13.81 3.15
CA GLN A 124 14.15 -13.16 2.47
C GLN A 124 14.39 -11.65 2.41
N ARG A 125 13.58 -10.93 1.66
CA ARG A 125 13.74 -9.47 1.53
C ARG A 125 13.73 -8.74 2.87
N TYR A 126 12.86 -9.15 3.78
CA TYR A 126 12.72 -8.50 5.08
C TYR A 126 13.56 -9.13 6.20
N THR A 127 14.41 -10.12 5.91
CA THR A 127 15.27 -10.78 6.90
C THR A 127 16.14 -9.79 7.67
N SER A 128 16.86 -8.91 6.98
CA SER A 128 17.73 -7.91 7.64
C SER A 128 16.97 -6.95 8.53
N ASN A 129 15.75 -6.58 8.14
CA ASN A 129 14.89 -5.73 8.95
C ASN A 129 14.44 -6.46 10.22
N ALA A 130 13.85 -7.65 10.08
CA ALA A 130 13.33 -8.44 11.20
C ALA A 130 14.45 -8.88 12.15
N SER A 131 15.55 -9.42 11.63
CA SER A 131 16.69 -9.89 12.42
C SER A 131 17.48 -8.76 13.11
N SER A 132 17.26 -7.49 12.74
CA SER A 132 17.87 -6.37 13.43
C SER A 132 17.38 -6.19 14.87
N PHE A 133 16.17 -6.63 15.19
CA PHE A 133 15.57 -6.46 16.51
C PHE A 133 14.93 -7.73 17.10
N ILE A 134 14.56 -8.73 16.30
CA ILE A 134 14.06 -10.02 16.79
C ILE A 134 15.25 -10.95 17.04
N ASP A 135 15.28 -11.54 18.25
CA ASP A 135 16.26 -12.56 18.63
C ASP A 135 15.72 -13.96 18.37
N THR A 136 14.56 -14.28 18.95
CA THR A 136 13.87 -15.56 18.78
C THR A 136 12.37 -15.38 18.62
N ALA A 137 11.74 -16.37 17.96
CA ALA A 137 10.30 -16.41 17.77
C ALA A 137 9.88 -17.89 17.79
N VAL A 138 9.23 -18.35 18.87
CA VAL A 138 9.00 -19.78 19.14
C VAL A 138 7.57 -20.06 19.59
N ALA A 139 7.05 -21.21 19.19
CA ALA A 139 5.81 -21.77 19.74
C ALA A 139 6.12 -22.50 21.04
N THR A 140 5.45 -22.15 22.14
CA THR A 140 5.57 -22.88 23.42
C THR A 140 4.51 -23.96 23.56
N ASP A 141 3.41 -23.83 22.85
CA ASP A 141 2.35 -24.81 22.63
C ASP A 141 1.58 -24.47 21.35
N ASP A 142 0.51 -25.18 21.03
CA ASP A 142 -0.26 -25.01 19.78
C ASP A 142 -0.85 -23.61 19.61
N TYR A 143 -1.06 -22.85 20.71
CA TYR A 143 -1.76 -21.56 20.69
C TYR A 143 -1.03 -20.44 21.43
N THR A 144 0.21 -20.69 21.84
CA THR A 144 1.05 -19.69 22.50
C THR A 144 2.33 -19.48 21.69
N PHE A 145 2.50 -18.27 21.19
CA PHE A 145 3.66 -17.86 20.39
C PHE A 145 4.43 -16.75 21.10
N VAL A 146 5.74 -16.92 21.26
CA VAL A 146 6.60 -16.01 22.01
C VAL A 146 7.67 -15.43 21.12
N ILE A 147 7.77 -14.09 21.09
CA ILE A 147 8.84 -13.38 20.39
C ILE A 147 9.72 -12.70 21.44
N THR A 148 11.03 -12.95 21.35
CA THR A 148 12.06 -12.28 22.17
C THR A 148 12.83 -11.30 21.31
N LEU A 149 13.02 -10.08 21.82
CA LEU A 149 13.74 -9.01 21.16
C LEU A 149 15.19 -8.93 21.65
N LYS A 150 16.09 -8.43 20.82
CA LYS A 150 17.49 -8.13 21.16
C LYS A 150 17.63 -6.92 22.08
N GLU A 151 16.69 -5.98 21.95
CA GLU A 151 16.55 -4.78 22.78
C GLU A 151 15.09 -4.28 22.71
N PRO A 152 14.59 -3.54 23.72
CA PRO A 152 13.24 -3.01 23.70
C PRO A 152 13.02 -2.09 22.47
N LYS A 153 11.90 -2.30 21.75
CA LYS A 153 11.52 -1.51 20.58
C LYS A 153 10.13 -0.92 20.75
N ALA A 154 10.04 0.41 20.78
CA ALA A 154 8.76 1.11 20.92
C ALA A 154 7.79 0.84 19.74
N PHE A 155 8.33 0.58 18.55
CA PHE A 155 7.54 0.31 17.33
C PHE A 155 7.31 -1.20 17.05
N PHE A 156 7.60 -2.09 18.00
CA PHE A 156 7.58 -3.54 17.76
C PHE A 156 6.22 -4.03 17.25
N LEU A 157 5.12 -3.65 17.93
CA LEU A 157 3.78 -4.08 17.52
C LEU A 157 3.40 -3.58 16.12
N GLN A 158 3.75 -2.32 15.80
CA GLN A 158 3.53 -1.77 14.46
C GLN A 158 4.38 -2.51 13.41
N ALA A 159 5.57 -2.95 13.77
CA ALA A 159 6.42 -3.69 12.86
C ALA A 159 5.83 -5.05 12.49
N ILE A 160 5.38 -5.84 13.48
CA ILE A 160 4.83 -7.18 13.24
C ILE A 160 3.36 -7.18 12.76
N ALA A 161 2.69 -6.03 12.78
CA ALA A 161 1.40 -5.86 12.13
C ALA A 161 1.50 -5.71 10.59
N LYS A 162 2.73 -5.63 10.05
CA LYS A 162 2.98 -5.51 8.61
C LYS A 162 2.98 -6.85 7.90
N GLN A 163 2.75 -6.82 6.60
CA GLN A 163 2.61 -8.01 5.73
C GLN A 163 3.75 -9.03 5.86
N TRP A 164 4.99 -8.62 6.07
CA TRP A 164 6.12 -9.54 6.17
C TRP A 164 6.05 -10.51 7.37
N ALA A 165 5.20 -10.22 8.36
CA ALA A 165 4.93 -11.06 9.52
C ALA A 165 3.64 -11.89 9.37
N PHE A 166 2.97 -11.87 8.21
CA PHE A 166 1.82 -12.72 7.95
C PHE A 166 2.21 -14.19 7.94
N VAL A 167 1.35 -15.04 8.49
CA VAL A 167 1.63 -16.47 8.62
C VAL A 167 1.64 -17.15 7.25
N LEU A 168 2.60 -18.05 7.07
CA LEU A 168 2.75 -18.90 5.89
C LEU A 168 2.48 -20.37 6.26
N ASN A 169 1.88 -21.12 5.35
CA ASN A 169 1.74 -22.55 5.51
C ASN A 169 3.10 -23.25 5.31
N PRO A 170 3.66 -23.95 6.33
CA PRO A 170 4.95 -24.63 6.25
C PRO A 170 5.02 -25.67 5.11
N GLU A 171 3.92 -26.38 4.82
CA GLU A 171 3.87 -27.34 3.71
C GLU A 171 4.09 -26.64 2.37
N TYR A 172 3.61 -25.39 2.21
CA TYR A 172 3.85 -24.60 1.00
C TYR A 172 5.26 -24.03 0.96
N ILE A 173 5.82 -23.62 2.11
CA ILE A 173 7.24 -23.23 2.20
C ILE A 173 8.13 -24.40 1.72
N GLU A 174 7.89 -25.62 2.21
CA GLU A 174 8.66 -26.80 1.83
C GLU A 174 8.46 -27.16 0.35
N LYS A 175 7.19 -27.18 -0.10
CA LYS A 175 6.82 -27.59 -1.46
C LYS A 175 7.36 -26.66 -2.54
N TYR A 176 7.26 -25.34 -2.33
CA TYR A 176 7.56 -24.35 -3.36
C TYR A 176 8.94 -23.67 -3.17
N GLY A 177 9.47 -23.63 -1.95
CA GLY A 177 10.79 -23.04 -1.67
C GLY A 177 10.94 -21.62 -2.25
N ALA A 178 11.88 -21.46 -3.19
CA ALA A 178 12.14 -20.19 -3.88
C ALA A 178 11.03 -19.79 -4.89
N ASP A 179 10.08 -20.67 -5.18
CA ASP A 179 8.95 -20.40 -6.08
C ASP A 179 7.66 -20.05 -5.32
N LEU A 180 7.70 -20.00 -3.99
CA LEU A 180 6.58 -19.56 -3.16
C LEU A 180 6.14 -18.15 -3.58
N GLY A 181 4.85 -17.99 -3.82
CA GLY A 181 4.25 -16.71 -4.25
C GLY A 181 4.51 -16.30 -5.69
N LYS A 182 5.10 -17.14 -6.54
CA LYS A 182 5.28 -16.85 -7.97
C LYS A 182 4.05 -17.13 -8.82
N THR A 183 3.13 -17.94 -8.32
CA THR A 183 1.85 -18.27 -8.95
C THR A 183 0.73 -18.33 -7.91
N ALA A 184 -0.53 -18.24 -8.32
CA ALA A 184 -1.66 -18.36 -7.42
C ALA A 184 -1.70 -19.72 -6.70
N GLU A 185 -1.32 -20.82 -7.37
CA GLU A 185 -1.28 -22.17 -6.78
C GLU A 185 -0.19 -22.32 -5.70
N SER A 186 0.81 -21.42 -5.68
CA SER A 186 1.87 -21.43 -4.66
C SER A 186 1.52 -20.63 -3.41
N VAL A 187 0.27 -20.17 -3.29
CA VAL A 187 -0.25 -19.37 -2.17
C VAL A 187 -1.27 -20.17 -1.38
N ASP A 188 -1.09 -20.23 -0.06
CA ASP A 188 -2.05 -20.77 0.90
C ASP A 188 -2.07 -19.89 2.14
N GLY A 189 -3.02 -18.98 2.19
CA GLY A 189 -3.12 -17.97 3.22
C GLY A 189 -4.25 -18.26 4.21
N THR A 190 -4.50 -17.29 5.09
CA THR A 190 -5.50 -17.33 6.16
C THR A 190 -6.48 -16.16 6.08
N GLY A 191 -6.42 -15.37 4.99
CA GLY A 191 -7.24 -14.19 4.79
C GLY A 191 -8.68 -14.50 4.36
N PRO A 192 -9.52 -13.46 4.22
CA PRO A 192 -10.93 -13.62 3.85
C PRO A 192 -11.16 -14.18 2.44
N PHE A 193 -10.17 -14.11 1.56
CA PHE A 193 -10.29 -14.57 0.18
C PHE A 193 -9.12 -15.48 -0.20
N LYS A 194 -9.38 -16.46 -1.07
CA LYS A 194 -8.38 -17.32 -1.70
C LYS A 194 -7.96 -16.72 -3.04
N CYS A 195 -6.67 -16.60 -3.30
CA CYS A 195 -6.16 -16.23 -4.61
C CYS A 195 -6.32 -17.43 -5.57
N THR A 196 -7.15 -17.29 -6.61
CA THR A 196 -7.48 -18.38 -7.57
C THR A 196 -6.81 -18.20 -8.92
N GLN A 197 -6.45 -16.95 -9.29
CA GLN A 197 -5.79 -16.64 -10.56
C GLN A 197 -4.87 -15.42 -10.38
N TRP A 198 -3.71 -15.48 -11.02
CA TRP A 198 -2.83 -14.33 -11.19
C TRP A 198 -2.16 -14.37 -12.55
N ASP A 199 -2.66 -13.55 -13.45
CA ASP A 199 -2.08 -13.30 -14.77
C ASP A 199 -1.34 -11.95 -14.69
N LYS A 200 0.00 -12.02 -14.69
CA LYS A 200 0.87 -10.86 -14.43
C LYS A 200 0.59 -9.71 -15.39
N GLY A 201 0.37 -8.52 -14.83
CA GLY A 201 0.07 -7.30 -15.57
C GLY A 201 -1.37 -7.20 -16.08
N GLU A 202 -2.22 -8.19 -15.81
CA GLU A 202 -3.60 -8.22 -16.29
C GLU A 202 -4.61 -8.33 -15.15
N VAL A 203 -4.61 -9.44 -14.39
CA VAL A 203 -5.66 -9.71 -13.41
C VAL A 203 -5.19 -10.58 -12.24
N LEU A 204 -5.73 -10.28 -11.04
CA LEU A 204 -5.79 -11.20 -9.92
C LEU A 204 -7.27 -11.51 -9.63
N LYS A 205 -7.57 -12.79 -9.33
CA LYS A 205 -8.91 -13.18 -8.88
C LYS A 205 -8.85 -13.84 -7.53
N PHE A 206 -9.88 -13.58 -6.77
CA PHE A 206 -10.04 -14.08 -5.42
C PHE A 206 -11.46 -14.60 -5.23
N GLU A 207 -11.59 -15.74 -4.54
CA GLU A 207 -12.86 -16.32 -4.10
C GLU A 207 -12.98 -16.23 -2.59
N ALA A 208 -14.19 -15.98 -2.09
CA ALA A 208 -14.47 -15.92 -0.67
C ALA A 208 -14.05 -17.21 0.06
N PHE A 209 -13.45 -17.05 1.22
CA PHE A 209 -13.14 -18.15 2.12
C PHE A 209 -14.25 -18.30 3.16
N GLU A 210 -15.15 -19.25 2.94
CA GLU A 210 -16.33 -19.48 3.79
C GLU A 210 -16.01 -19.73 5.27
N ASN A 211 -14.83 -20.32 5.53
CA ASN A 211 -14.37 -20.63 6.89
C ASN A 211 -13.44 -19.54 7.47
N TYR A 212 -13.58 -18.30 6.99
CA TYR A 212 -12.80 -17.21 7.55
C TYR A 212 -13.22 -16.92 9.00
N TYR A 213 -12.25 -16.79 9.89
CA TYR A 213 -12.48 -16.69 11.34
C TYR A 213 -13.21 -15.42 11.81
N GLU A 214 -13.23 -14.34 11.01
CA GLU A 214 -14.04 -13.14 11.28
C GLU A 214 -15.42 -13.21 10.59
N GLY A 215 -15.78 -14.35 10.01
CA GLY A 215 -17.01 -14.58 9.25
C GLY A 215 -16.79 -14.57 7.74
N ALA A 216 -17.61 -15.34 7.02
CA ALA A 216 -17.55 -15.44 5.55
C ALA A 216 -17.74 -14.07 4.92
N PRO A 217 -16.95 -13.70 3.89
CA PRO A 217 -17.18 -12.48 3.12
C PRO A 217 -18.56 -12.45 2.49
N LEU A 218 -19.19 -11.28 2.43
CA LEU A 218 -20.51 -11.08 1.80
C LEU A 218 -20.42 -11.12 0.26
N THR A 219 -19.25 -10.79 -0.29
CA THR A 219 -18.95 -10.88 -1.73
C THR A 219 -18.23 -12.18 -2.00
N HIS A 220 -18.67 -12.96 -2.98
CA HIS A 220 -18.05 -14.25 -3.30
C HIS A 220 -16.81 -14.14 -4.17
N GLU A 221 -16.70 -13.11 -5.02
CA GLU A 221 -15.56 -12.94 -5.91
C GLU A 221 -15.04 -11.51 -5.92
N ILE A 222 -13.71 -11.35 -5.94
CA ILE A 222 -13.05 -10.09 -6.26
C ILE A 222 -12.19 -10.28 -7.50
N VAL A 223 -12.42 -9.45 -8.53
CA VAL A 223 -11.63 -9.40 -9.75
C VAL A 223 -10.81 -8.11 -9.74
N MET A 224 -9.54 -8.18 -9.42
CA MET A 224 -8.62 -7.04 -9.48
C MET A 224 -7.99 -6.97 -10.85
N LYS A 225 -8.29 -5.91 -11.63
CA LYS A 225 -7.70 -5.66 -12.95
C LYS A 225 -6.58 -4.64 -12.85
N ILE A 226 -5.45 -4.92 -13.50
CA ILE A 226 -4.31 -4.01 -13.54
C ILE A 226 -4.54 -2.98 -14.65
N VAL A 227 -4.75 -1.72 -14.26
CA VAL A 227 -4.97 -0.59 -15.17
C VAL A 227 -4.01 0.54 -14.76
N PRO A 228 -2.79 0.62 -15.35
CA PRO A 228 -1.76 1.57 -14.94
C PRO A 228 -2.19 3.04 -15.03
N GLU A 229 -2.96 3.39 -16.07
CA GLU A 229 -3.42 4.75 -16.34
C GLU A 229 -4.51 5.21 -15.38
N GLN A 230 -4.27 6.34 -14.66
CA GLN A 230 -5.19 6.88 -13.64
C GLN A 230 -6.56 7.27 -14.22
N THR A 231 -6.56 7.99 -15.34
CA THR A 231 -7.80 8.41 -16.01
C THR A 231 -8.60 7.22 -16.53
N SER A 232 -7.94 6.14 -16.99
CA SER A 232 -8.62 4.92 -17.40
C SER A 232 -9.32 4.22 -16.23
N ARG A 233 -8.72 4.26 -15.03
CA ARG A 233 -9.37 3.75 -13.81
C ARG A 233 -10.59 4.58 -13.42
N ALA A 234 -10.49 5.90 -13.51
CA ALA A 234 -11.62 6.81 -13.27
C ALA A 234 -12.78 6.54 -14.22
N ILE A 235 -12.50 6.40 -15.53
CA ILE A 235 -13.49 6.08 -16.57
C ILE A 235 -14.14 4.71 -16.31
N ALA A 236 -13.40 3.73 -15.83
CA ALA A 236 -13.96 2.41 -15.54
C ALA A 236 -15.06 2.45 -14.45
N VAL A 237 -14.91 3.29 -13.43
CA VAL A 237 -15.95 3.52 -12.42
C VAL A 237 -17.10 4.33 -13.00
N GLU A 238 -16.82 5.42 -13.70
CA GLU A 238 -17.83 6.29 -14.33
C GLU A 238 -18.76 5.51 -15.28
N THR A 239 -18.21 4.53 -16.00
CA THR A 239 -18.95 3.68 -16.96
C THR A 239 -19.48 2.38 -16.33
N ALA A 240 -19.37 2.21 -15.02
CA ALA A 240 -19.74 1.00 -14.28
C ALA A 240 -19.05 -0.30 -14.78
N GLN A 241 -17.86 -0.17 -15.39
CA GLN A 241 -17.00 -1.31 -15.75
C GLN A 241 -16.16 -1.80 -14.57
N ALA A 242 -16.05 -0.98 -13.52
CA ALA A 242 -15.45 -1.31 -12.25
C ALA A 242 -16.32 -0.76 -11.11
N ASP A 243 -16.28 -1.47 -9.98
CA ASP A 243 -16.96 -1.07 -8.75
C ASP A 243 -16.07 -0.20 -7.87
N ILE A 244 -14.77 -0.44 -7.93
CA ILE A 244 -13.75 0.27 -7.14
C ILE A 244 -12.60 0.66 -8.06
N ALA A 245 -12.15 1.91 -7.95
CA ALA A 245 -10.90 2.37 -8.55
C ALA A 245 -9.96 2.91 -7.47
N ASP A 246 -8.72 2.45 -7.48
CA ASP A 246 -7.68 2.93 -6.58
C ASP A 246 -6.74 3.91 -7.29
N GLY A 247 -6.41 5.01 -6.63
CA GLY A 247 -5.40 5.94 -7.09
C GLY A 247 -5.79 6.69 -8.37
N VAL A 248 -6.99 7.23 -8.43
CA VAL A 248 -7.41 8.18 -9.48
C VAL A 248 -6.68 9.51 -9.30
N SER A 249 -6.59 10.31 -10.38
CA SER A 249 -6.00 11.65 -10.29
C SER A 249 -6.86 12.60 -9.44
N PRO A 250 -6.29 13.65 -8.83
CA PRO A 250 -7.07 14.64 -8.10
C PRO A 250 -8.19 15.26 -8.95
N ASP A 251 -7.92 15.59 -10.20
CA ASP A 251 -8.92 16.16 -11.12
C ASP A 251 -10.04 15.18 -11.42
N ASP A 252 -9.69 13.90 -11.64
CA ASP A 252 -10.68 12.83 -11.82
C ASP A 252 -11.48 12.59 -10.53
N ALA A 253 -10.85 12.68 -9.35
CA ALA A 253 -11.54 12.54 -8.07
C ALA A 253 -12.62 13.62 -7.88
N VAL A 254 -12.29 14.90 -8.16
CA VAL A 254 -13.26 15.99 -8.13
C VAL A 254 -14.40 15.74 -9.12
N ARG A 255 -14.08 15.27 -10.33
CA ARG A 255 -15.07 14.96 -11.35
C ARG A 255 -15.99 13.80 -10.96
N LEU A 256 -15.43 12.74 -10.39
CA LEU A 256 -16.18 11.57 -9.94
C LEU A 256 -17.07 11.87 -8.74
N ASP A 257 -16.63 12.72 -7.81
CA ASP A 257 -17.39 13.10 -6.61
C ASP A 257 -18.67 13.88 -6.95
N ALA A 258 -18.72 14.48 -8.14
CA ALA A 258 -19.91 15.16 -8.66
C ALA A 258 -20.94 14.22 -9.31
N LEU A 259 -20.65 12.91 -9.43
CA LEU A 259 -21.54 11.95 -10.07
C LEU A 259 -22.46 11.26 -9.06
N ASP A 260 -23.73 11.12 -9.42
CA ASP A 260 -24.68 10.35 -8.62
C ASP A 260 -24.27 8.87 -8.54
N GLY A 261 -24.25 8.31 -7.34
CA GLY A 261 -23.94 6.90 -7.09
C GLY A 261 -22.45 6.56 -7.06
N VAL A 262 -21.55 7.54 -7.16
CA VAL A 262 -20.12 7.41 -6.95
C VAL A 262 -19.74 8.07 -5.63
N THR A 263 -18.90 7.42 -4.85
CA THR A 263 -18.34 7.97 -3.60
C THR A 263 -16.81 8.04 -3.75
N VAL A 264 -16.25 9.23 -3.57
CA VAL A 264 -14.80 9.42 -3.52
C VAL A 264 -14.35 9.39 -2.06
N SER A 265 -13.51 8.41 -1.74
CA SER A 265 -12.90 8.31 -0.41
C SER A 265 -11.48 8.84 -0.45
N LYS A 266 -11.18 9.75 0.47
CA LYS A 266 -9.84 10.30 0.69
C LYS A 266 -9.30 9.79 2.02
N THR A 267 -8.05 9.37 2.02
CA THR A 267 -7.34 8.96 3.24
C THR A 267 -6.01 9.69 3.31
N ASP A 268 -5.67 10.22 4.47
CA ASP A 268 -4.39 10.87 4.70
C ASP A 268 -3.26 9.85 4.58
N GLY A 269 -2.26 10.18 3.76
CA GLY A 269 -1.09 9.33 3.52
C GLY A 269 -0.04 9.50 4.61
N ASN A 270 0.87 8.50 4.69
CA ASN A 270 2.06 8.56 5.55
C ASN A 270 3.29 9.10 4.80
N GLY A 271 3.15 9.42 3.52
CA GLY A 271 4.21 9.91 2.65
C GLY A 271 4.21 11.43 2.52
N CYS A 272 5.33 11.96 2.09
CA CYS A 272 5.46 13.36 1.71
C CYS A 272 6.37 13.52 0.51
N HIS A 273 6.17 14.57 -0.26
CA HIS A 273 7.13 15.03 -1.25
C HIS A 273 8.21 15.87 -0.56
N LEU A 274 9.46 15.60 -0.90
CA LEU A 274 10.61 16.28 -0.31
C LEU A 274 11.42 16.97 -1.39
N PHE A 275 11.76 18.22 -1.14
CA PHE A 275 12.80 18.93 -1.88
C PHE A 275 14.12 18.83 -1.10
N GLN A 276 15.06 18.03 -1.61
CA GLN A 276 16.33 17.72 -0.94
C GLN A 276 17.47 18.53 -1.53
N PHE A 277 18.30 19.10 -0.67
CA PHE A 277 19.49 19.84 -1.05
C PHE A 277 20.74 18.95 -1.02
N ASN A 278 21.60 19.05 -2.03
CA ASN A 278 22.95 18.52 -1.93
C ASN A 278 23.80 19.46 -1.08
N CYS A 279 24.01 19.08 0.17
CA CYS A 279 24.70 19.89 1.17
C CYS A 279 26.21 19.58 1.27
N ALA A 280 26.80 18.83 0.31
CA ALA A 280 28.23 18.53 0.34
C ALA A 280 29.06 19.83 0.37
N SER A 281 30.18 19.83 1.12
CA SER A 281 30.97 21.02 1.39
C SER A 281 31.62 21.64 0.15
N ASP A 282 31.80 20.85 -0.89
CA ASP A 282 32.34 21.25 -2.19
C ASP A 282 31.23 21.70 -3.16
N HIS A 283 29.96 21.63 -2.74
CA HIS A 283 28.80 21.93 -3.56
C HIS A 283 28.18 23.30 -3.21
N ALA A 284 28.98 24.37 -3.35
CA ALA A 284 28.46 25.74 -3.21
C ALA A 284 27.52 26.05 -4.39
N PRO A 285 26.42 26.83 -4.16
CA PRO A 285 26.09 27.54 -2.93
C PRO A 285 25.26 26.72 -1.93
N MET A 286 24.81 25.49 -2.27
CA MET A 286 23.93 24.65 -1.42
C MET A 286 24.54 24.23 -0.08
N SER A 287 25.86 24.25 0.07
CA SER A 287 26.54 24.02 1.36
C SER A 287 26.25 25.12 2.40
N ILE A 288 25.79 26.31 1.96
CA ILE A 288 25.51 27.47 2.82
C ILE A 288 24.07 27.36 3.38
N PRO A 289 23.89 27.28 4.72
CA PRO A 289 22.54 27.14 5.31
C PRO A 289 21.57 28.27 4.94
N ALA A 290 22.06 29.53 4.92
CA ALA A 290 21.22 30.69 4.60
C ALA A 290 20.69 30.64 3.15
N VAL A 291 21.46 30.09 2.20
CA VAL A 291 21.00 29.88 0.81
C VAL A 291 19.88 28.88 0.75
N ARG A 292 19.98 27.74 1.48
CA ARG A 292 18.89 26.76 1.54
C ARG A 292 17.63 27.33 2.19
N GLN A 293 17.80 28.16 3.24
CA GLN A 293 16.68 28.87 3.86
C GLN A 293 16.03 29.85 2.88
N ALA A 294 16.82 30.57 2.06
CA ALA A 294 16.30 31.47 1.04
C ALA A 294 15.40 30.70 0.05
N ILE A 295 15.86 29.59 -0.47
CA ILE A 295 15.06 28.74 -1.37
C ILE A 295 13.75 28.28 -0.66
N CYS A 296 13.83 27.91 0.63
CA CYS A 296 12.64 27.53 1.38
C CYS A 296 11.62 28.68 1.51
N TYR A 297 12.07 29.94 1.67
CA TYR A 297 11.19 31.11 1.69
C TYR A 297 10.64 31.51 0.32
N ALA A 298 11.33 31.15 -0.75
CA ALA A 298 10.92 31.49 -2.12
C ALA A 298 9.80 30.58 -2.68
N ILE A 299 9.55 29.41 -2.06
CA ILE A 299 8.58 28.42 -2.55
C ILE A 299 7.23 28.59 -1.86
N ASP A 300 6.16 28.87 -2.65
CA ASP A 300 4.78 28.90 -2.17
C ASP A 300 4.15 27.50 -2.13
N ARG A 301 4.38 26.81 -1.02
CA ARG A 301 3.86 25.43 -0.82
C ARG A 301 2.35 25.36 -0.81
N ASN A 302 1.65 26.43 -0.37
CA ASN A 302 0.19 26.43 -0.37
C ASN A 302 -0.35 26.50 -1.82
N ALA A 303 0.23 27.39 -2.65
CA ALA A 303 -0.14 27.49 -4.06
C ALA A 303 0.15 26.18 -4.82
N ILE A 304 1.29 25.52 -4.54
CA ILE A 304 1.63 24.20 -5.09
C ILE A 304 0.58 23.16 -4.71
N CYS A 305 0.20 23.07 -3.43
CA CYS A 305 -0.80 22.11 -2.97
C CYS A 305 -2.16 22.36 -3.60
N GLU A 306 -2.60 23.61 -3.65
CA GLU A 306 -3.88 24.00 -4.26
C GLU A 306 -3.91 23.65 -5.76
N TYR A 307 -2.84 23.99 -6.49
CA TYR A 307 -2.76 23.77 -7.94
C TYR A 307 -2.67 22.29 -8.30
N LEU A 308 -1.77 21.54 -7.64
CA LEU A 308 -1.52 20.15 -8.01
C LEU A 308 -2.58 19.17 -7.52
N TYR A 309 -3.30 19.51 -6.46
CA TYR A 309 -4.26 18.60 -5.84
C TYR A 309 -5.70 19.10 -5.93
N SER A 310 -5.97 20.09 -6.82
CA SER A 310 -7.33 20.56 -7.16
C SER A 310 -8.19 20.93 -5.94
N GLY A 311 -7.57 21.46 -4.90
CA GLY A 311 -8.27 21.85 -3.67
C GLY A 311 -8.74 20.67 -2.80
N LEU A 312 -8.24 19.44 -3.02
CA LEU A 312 -8.61 18.27 -2.21
C LEU A 312 -8.03 18.28 -0.78
N GLY A 313 -7.52 19.45 -0.33
CA GLY A 313 -7.11 19.65 1.04
C GLY A 313 -5.74 19.07 1.40
N GLU A 314 -4.89 18.83 0.41
CA GLU A 314 -3.47 18.59 0.69
C GLU A 314 -2.85 19.83 1.33
N THR A 315 -1.97 19.62 2.30
CA THR A 315 -1.35 20.72 3.06
C THR A 315 0.17 20.57 3.09
N PRO A 316 0.89 21.71 3.08
CA PRO A 316 2.33 21.68 3.33
C PRO A 316 2.62 21.12 4.71
N ILE A 317 3.65 20.28 4.81
CA ILE A 317 4.15 19.76 6.07
C ILE A 317 5.56 20.30 6.35
N ASP A 318 5.93 20.32 7.61
CA ASP A 318 7.19 20.88 8.10
C ASP A 318 8.23 19.83 8.49
N SER A 319 7.93 18.57 8.21
CA SER A 319 8.73 17.40 8.59
C SER A 319 8.69 16.35 7.49
N ILE A 320 9.69 15.46 7.49
CA ILE A 320 9.67 14.24 6.68
C ILE A 320 8.65 13.21 7.19
N MET A 321 8.14 13.40 8.41
CA MET A 321 7.06 12.60 8.97
C MET A 321 5.72 13.29 8.71
N ALA A 322 4.80 12.58 8.10
CA ALA A 322 3.45 13.08 7.93
C ALA A 322 2.73 13.19 9.29
N PRO A 323 1.75 14.10 9.44
CA PRO A 323 0.99 14.27 10.69
C PRO A 323 0.30 13.00 11.20
N SER A 324 -0.05 12.07 10.29
CA SER A 324 -0.62 10.77 10.59
C SER A 324 0.36 9.76 11.20
N VAL A 325 1.67 10.04 11.16
CA VAL A 325 2.70 9.13 11.68
C VAL A 325 2.90 9.35 13.18
N ALA A 326 2.85 8.28 13.96
CA ALA A 326 3.08 8.33 15.40
C ALA A 326 4.47 8.92 15.72
N GLY A 327 4.49 9.91 16.60
CA GLY A 327 5.71 10.66 16.94
C GLY A 327 5.94 11.92 16.11
N TYR A 328 5.04 12.25 15.18
CA TYR A 328 5.07 13.55 14.52
C TYR A 328 4.99 14.70 15.54
N SER A 329 5.80 15.70 15.31
CA SER A 329 5.76 16.97 16.05
C SER A 329 6.04 18.10 15.08
N SER A 330 5.10 19.03 14.96
CA SER A 330 5.27 20.20 14.10
C SER A 330 6.36 21.12 14.62
N VAL A 331 7.23 21.58 13.73
CA VAL A 331 8.23 22.61 13.98
C VAL A 331 7.89 23.93 13.28
N GLY A 332 6.81 23.96 12.54
CA GLY A 332 6.29 25.08 11.79
C GLY A 332 6.76 25.13 10.33
N VAL A 333 5.80 25.21 9.41
CA VAL A 333 6.08 25.35 7.98
C VAL A 333 6.76 26.69 7.71
N VAL A 334 7.84 26.68 6.93
CA VAL A 334 8.50 27.91 6.49
C VAL A 334 7.50 28.71 5.63
N PRO A 335 7.18 29.97 6.00
CA PRO A 335 6.23 30.77 5.23
C PRO A 335 6.82 31.18 3.86
N TYR A 336 5.95 31.42 2.91
CA TYR A 336 6.34 32.04 1.64
C TYR A 336 6.67 33.51 1.87
N ASP A 337 7.89 33.92 1.62
CA ASP A 337 8.40 35.29 1.77
C ASP A 337 9.57 35.53 0.78
N PRO A 338 9.28 35.88 -0.49
CA PRO A 338 10.31 36.10 -1.50
C PRO A 338 11.23 37.27 -1.20
N GLU A 339 10.78 38.28 -0.44
CA GLU A 339 11.67 39.40 -0.05
C GLU A 339 12.69 38.94 0.98
N LYS A 340 12.29 38.09 1.94
CA LYS A 340 13.21 37.45 2.86
C LYS A 340 14.19 36.52 2.15
N ALA A 341 13.73 35.80 1.12
CA ALA A 341 14.57 34.95 0.28
C ALA A 341 15.68 35.77 -0.40
N LYS A 342 15.33 36.86 -1.07
CA LYS A 342 16.29 37.78 -1.71
C LYS A 342 17.29 38.37 -0.70
N GLN A 343 16.83 38.78 0.47
CA GLN A 343 17.71 39.29 1.53
C GLN A 343 18.75 38.24 1.92
N LEU A 344 18.34 37.01 2.19
CA LEU A 344 19.23 35.92 2.60
C LEU A 344 20.24 35.56 1.52
N LEU A 345 19.85 35.57 0.23
CA LEU A 345 20.76 35.36 -0.88
C LEU A 345 21.81 36.45 -0.96
N ALA A 346 21.41 37.74 -0.86
CA ALA A 346 22.31 38.86 -0.92
C ALA A 346 23.33 38.85 0.24
N GLU A 347 22.86 38.54 1.46
CA GLU A 347 23.72 38.40 2.66
C GLU A 347 24.68 37.21 2.55
N SER A 348 24.33 36.19 1.74
CA SER A 348 25.13 34.99 1.48
C SER A 348 26.12 35.15 0.31
N GLY A 349 26.17 36.34 -0.34
CA GLY A 349 27.07 36.62 -1.44
C GLY A 349 26.51 36.32 -2.82
N TYR A 350 25.20 36.11 -2.95
CA TYR A 350 24.49 35.84 -4.20
C TYR A 350 23.37 36.85 -4.47
N PRO A 351 23.66 38.18 -4.53
CA PRO A 351 22.61 39.19 -4.72
C PRO A 351 21.88 39.09 -6.07
N ASP A 352 22.54 38.54 -7.09
CA ASP A 352 22.01 38.34 -8.43
C ASP A 352 21.52 36.89 -8.68
N GLY A 353 21.46 36.07 -7.62
CA GLY A 353 21.11 34.66 -7.73
C GLY A 353 22.25 33.77 -8.20
N PHE A 354 21.92 32.55 -8.61
CA PHE A 354 22.84 31.55 -9.15
C PHE A 354 22.07 30.48 -9.93
N ASP A 355 22.75 29.79 -10.84
CA ASP A 355 22.16 28.66 -11.56
C ASP A 355 22.11 27.40 -10.69
N MET A 356 20.99 26.71 -10.69
CA MET A 356 20.83 25.40 -10.04
C MET A 356 20.08 24.41 -10.92
N THR A 357 20.26 23.12 -10.64
CA THR A 357 19.57 22.04 -11.33
C THR A 357 18.66 21.32 -10.35
N ILE A 358 17.37 21.20 -10.71
CA ILE A 358 16.41 20.37 -10.00
C ILE A 358 16.33 19.02 -10.71
N MET A 359 16.54 17.92 -9.96
CA MET A 359 16.35 16.57 -10.47
C MET A 359 15.05 15.99 -9.89
N THR A 360 14.24 15.40 -10.76
CA THR A 360 12.99 14.72 -10.40
C THR A 360 12.82 13.46 -11.23
N THR A 361 11.77 12.70 -11.00
CA THR A 361 11.42 11.50 -11.75
C THR A 361 9.91 11.43 -11.98
N ALA A 362 9.52 10.93 -13.16
CA ALA A 362 8.13 10.67 -13.49
C ALA A 362 7.49 9.49 -12.70
N VAL A 363 8.29 8.75 -11.93
CA VAL A 363 7.78 7.68 -11.07
C VAL A 363 6.98 8.24 -9.88
N TYR A 364 7.34 9.43 -9.40
CA TYR A 364 6.61 10.09 -8.32
C TYR A 364 5.39 10.84 -8.87
N ASN A 365 4.25 10.59 -8.25
CA ASN A 365 3.01 11.29 -8.60
C ASN A 365 3.24 12.82 -8.59
N ARG A 366 2.97 13.47 -9.72
CA ARG A 366 3.13 14.92 -9.91
C ARG A 366 4.52 15.50 -9.60
N GLY A 367 5.56 14.65 -9.55
CA GLY A 367 6.92 15.09 -9.20
C GLY A 367 7.54 16.00 -10.27
N VAL A 368 7.19 15.81 -11.54
CA VAL A 368 7.66 16.65 -12.66
C VAL A 368 6.99 18.01 -12.62
N GLU A 369 5.67 18.05 -12.54
CA GLU A 369 4.88 19.29 -12.45
C GLU A 369 5.27 20.13 -11.23
N MET A 370 5.50 19.49 -10.10
CA MET A 370 5.99 20.16 -8.88
C MET A 370 7.36 20.79 -9.09
N ALA A 371 8.28 20.09 -9.76
CA ALA A 371 9.61 20.62 -10.05
C ALA A 371 9.57 21.79 -11.04
N GLU A 372 8.67 21.76 -12.02
CA GLU A 372 8.45 22.86 -12.97
C GLU A 372 7.92 24.11 -12.25
N ILE A 373 6.93 23.97 -11.38
CA ILE A 373 6.40 25.10 -10.58
C ILE A 373 7.50 25.69 -9.69
N ILE A 374 8.24 24.84 -8.97
CA ILE A 374 9.34 25.30 -8.11
C ILE A 374 10.42 26.04 -8.93
N ALA A 375 10.71 25.57 -10.16
CA ALA A 375 11.68 26.24 -11.04
C ALA A 375 11.19 27.60 -11.53
N GLU A 376 9.88 27.80 -11.66
CA GLU A 376 9.29 29.10 -12.02
C GLU A 376 9.26 30.08 -10.84
N GLU A 377 9.17 29.59 -9.61
CA GLU A 377 9.16 30.41 -8.40
C GLU A 377 10.58 30.89 -7.99
N LEU A 378 11.63 30.18 -8.41
CA LEU A 378 13.02 30.43 -8.04
C LEU A 378 13.76 31.29 -9.07
#